data_81a304c55745e643bab23cffef1ff52b
#
_entry.id   81a304c55745e643bab23cffef1ff52b
#
_cell.length_a   1.000
_cell.length_b   1.000
_cell.length_c   1.000
_cell.angle_alpha   90.00
_cell.angle_beta   90.00
_cell.angle_gamma   90.00
#
_symmetry.space_group_name_H-M   'P 1'
#
loop_
_entity.id
_entity.type
_entity.pdbx_description
1 polymer ?
#
loop_
_entity_poly.entity_id
_entity_poly.type
_entity_poly.pdbx_seq_one_letter_code
_entity_poly.pdbx_strand_id
1 'polypeptide(L)'
;MKKLLLGMFALVMGLGICGTVLAADKEAKKAAPVAEKKAEAAMPMYWDKWDKGTAKGFVPPCGTNVLPLGGDDILQATVDTYCAVKPGKYTSYINPAAMKVYKAKGNKYPDGKTGVLEFKEIGVAFTTDHKNGLPIYDVVSLKDGKSVASKDKGHPLNPETCASCHIGHKGVCVGFVCGNRS
;
A
#
# COMPACT_ATOMS: atom_id res chain seq x y z
N MET A 1 -4.11 -14.36 -51.15
CA MET A 1 -2.90 -15.13 -51.59
C MET A 1 -2.21 -15.58 -50.32
N LYS A 2 -2.48 -16.84 -49.94
CA LYS A 2 -1.53 -17.97 -49.83
C LYS A 2 -0.24 -17.58 -49.08
N LYS A 3 0.12 -18.12 -47.90
CA LYS A 3 0.54 -19.52 -47.74
C LYS A 3 0.42 -19.97 -46.26
N LEU A 4 -0.20 -21.11 -46.14
CA LEU A 4 -0.14 -22.11 -45.08
C LEU A 4 1.28 -22.67 -44.97
N LEU A 5 1.79 -22.91 -43.77
CA LEU A 5 2.86 -23.87 -43.54
C LEU A 5 2.55 -24.64 -42.25
N LEU A 6 2.09 -25.85 -42.50
CA LEU A 6 2.02 -26.98 -41.58
C LEU A 6 3.43 -27.50 -41.31
N GLY A 7 3.77 -27.78 -40.08
CA GLY A 7 4.97 -28.50 -39.67
C GLY A 7 4.63 -29.49 -38.55
N MET A 8 4.27 -30.72 -38.92
CA MET A 8 4.26 -31.94 -38.10
C MET A 8 5.70 -32.39 -37.82
N PHE A 9 5.97 -32.88 -36.63
CA PHE A 9 6.97 -33.91 -36.29
C PHE A 9 7.11 -33.92 -34.76
N ALA A 10 7.24 -34.98 -34.02
CA ALA A 10 7.15 -36.40 -34.16
C ALA A 10 7.10 -36.96 -32.72
N LEU A 11 6.35 -37.99 -32.59
CA LEU A 11 6.21 -38.83 -31.38
C LEU A 11 7.49 -39.61 -31.15
N VAL A 12 8.07 -39.60 -29.93
CA VAL A 12 9.03 -40.63 -29.50
C VAL A 12 8.55 -41.22 -28.19
N MET A 13 8.07 -42.45 -28.30
CA MET A 13 7.88 -43.38 -27.19
C MET A 13 9.23 -43.95 -26.77
N GLY A 14 9.51 -43.97 -25.48
CA GLY A 14 10.62 -44.70 -24.88
C GLY A 14 10.15 -45.43 -23.64
N LEU A 15 9.90 -46.70 -23.78
CA LEU A 15 9.66 -47.65 -22.69
C LEU A 15 11.01 -48.11 -22.05
N GLY A 16 10.93 -48.39 -20.77
CA GLY A 16 11.90 -49.23 -20.02
C GLY A 16 12.56 -48.42 -18.89
N ILE A 17 12.71 -48.81 -17.70
CA ILE A 17 13.00 -50.14 -17.11
C ILE A 17 12.69 -50.08 -15.60
N CYS A 18 12.14 -51.15 -15.07
CA CYS A 18 12.01 -51.56 -13.66
C CYS A 18 13.35 -51.47 -12.93
N GLY A 19 13.38 -50.92 -11.71
CA GLY A 19 14.62 -50.91 -10.90
C GLY A 19 14.38 -50.55 -9.42
N THR A 20 14.23 -51.58 -8.61
CA THR A 20 14.64 -51.75 -7.18
C THR A 20 14.23 -50.67 -6.15
N VAL A 21 13.37 -51.15 -5.26
CA VAL A 21 13.10 -50.66 -3.89
C VAL A 21 14.42 -50.68 -3.09
N LEU A 22 14.88 -49.52 -2.68
CA LEU A 22 15.82 -49.35 -1.58
C LEU A 22 15.15 -48.53 -0.48
N ALA A 23 14.96 -49.20 0.64
CA ALA A 23 14.56 -48.56 1.90
C ALA A 23 15.63 -47.50 2.26
N ALA A 24 15.25 -46.27 2.36
CA ALA A 24 16.08 -45.20 2.87
C ALA A 24 15.49 -44.69 4.19
N ASP A 25 16.33 -44.80 5.19
CA ASP A 25 16.19 -44.36 6.57
C ASP A 25 15.48 -43.01 6.72
N LYS A 26 14.51 -42.97 7.62
CA LYS A 26 13.96 -41.73 8.19
C LYS A 26 14.98 -41.13 9.16
N GLU A 27 15.91 -40.37 8.68
CA GLU A 27 16.61 -39.41 9.52
C GLU A 27 15.64 -38.27 9.84
N ALA A 28 15.14 -38.27 11.06
CA ALA A 28 14.40 -37.16 11.65
C ALA A 28 15.35 -35.98 11.79
N LYS A 29 15.33 -35.08 10.78
CA LYS A 29 16.03 -33.81 10.80
C LYS A 29 15.40 -32.92 11.88
N LYS A 30 16.02 -32.96 13.07
CA LYS A 30 15.71 -32.14 14.24
C LYS A 30 15.66 -30.67 13.78
N ALA A 31 14.47 -30.11 13.68
CA ALA A 31 14.27 -28.70 13.34
C ALA A 31 15.03 -27.86 14.38
N ALA A 32 15.99 -27.07 13.91
CA ALA A 32 16.65 -26.08 14.74
C ALA A 32 15.59 -25.07 15.24
N PRO A 33 15.70 -24.58 16.48
CA PRO A 33 14.76 -23.59 16.98
C PRO A 33 14.87 -22.34 16.10
N VAL A 34 13.75 -21.93 15.52
CA VAL A 34 13.60 -20.65 14.84
C VAL A 34 13.86 -19.58 15.89
N ALA A 35 15.00 -18.92 15.79
CA ALA A 35 15.32 -17.80 16.65
C ALA A 35 14.22 -16.76 16.48
N GLU A 36 13.44 -16.55 17.51
CA GLU A 36 12.43 -15.51 17.61
C GLU A 36 13.12 -14.17 17.44
N LYS A 37 12.94 -13.58 16.25
CA LYS A 37 13.53 -12.28 15.90
C LYS A 37 12.88 -11.26 16.82
N LYS A 38 13.57 -10.89 17.90
CA LYS A 38 13.17 -9.86 18.86
C LYS A 38 12.76 -8.65 18.05
N ALA A 39 11.48 -8.28 18.11
CA ALA A 39 10.96 -7.12 17.40
C ALA A 39 11.78 -5.90 17.85
N GLU A 40 12.55 -5.33 16.94
CA GLU A 40 13.28 -4.10 17.16
C GLU A 40 12.23 -3.03 17.48
N ALA A 41 12.33 -2.38 18.63
CA ALA A 41 11.36 -1.38 19.06
C ALA A 41 11.27 -0.30 17.98
N ALA A 42 10.08 -0.13 17.39
CA ALA A 42 9.87 0.87 16.36
C ALA A 42 10.23 2.26 16.90
N MET A 43 10.93 3.05 16.10
CA MET A 43 11.27 4.42 16.46
C MET A 43 9.97 5.24 16.61
N PRO A 44 9.84 6.05 17.69
CA PRO A 44 8.64 6.88 17.85
C PRO A 44 8.55 7.89 16.70
N MET A 45 7.39 7.91 16.03
CA MET A 45 7.13 8.81 14.92
C MET A 45 6.48 10.10 15.43
N TYR A 46 6.67 11.21 14.71
CA TYR A 46 6.17 12.53 15.12
C TYR A 46 4.63 12.56 15.24
N TRP A 47 3.92 11.64 14.58
CA TRP A 47 2.46 11.56 14.62
C TRP A 47 1.90 10.65 15.73
N ASP A 48 2.74 9.95 16.49
CA ASP A 48 2.27 9.05 17.57
C ASP A 48 1.46 9.77 18.66
N LYS A 49 1.67 11.07 18.78
CA LYS A 49 0.94 11.95 19.71
C LYS A 49 -0.27 12.65 19.10
N TRP A 50 -0.54 12.40 17.81
CA TRP A 50 -1.67 13.02 17.14
C TRP A 50 -2.96 12.26 17.40
N ASP A 51 -4.09 12.95 17.24
CA ASP A 51 -5.37 12.27 17.26
C ASP A 51 -5.42 11.24 16.14
N LYS A 52 -5.76 10.01 16.50
CA LYS A 52 -6.08 9.01 15.49
C LYS A 52 -7.29 9.53 14.74
N GLY A 53 -7.14 9.74 13.48
CA GLY A 53 -8.22 10.07 12.58
C GLY A 53 -9.29 8.98 12.64
N THR A 54 -10.49 9.29 12.24
CA THR A 54 -11.61 8.35 12.22
C THR A 54 -11.41 7.21 11.20
N ALA A 55 -10.54 7.41 10.22
CA ALA A 55 -10.28 6.41 9.20
C ALA A 55 -9.26 5.36 9.68
N LYS A 56 -9.80 4.23 10.07
CA LYS A 56 -9.09 2.95 10.03
C LYS A 56 -9.70 2.17 8.89
N GLY A 57 -8.87 1.65 8.01
CA GLY A 57 -9.37 0.94 6.85
C GLY A 57 -8.44 -0.16 6.41
N PHE A 58 -8.84 -0.74 5.33
CA PHE A 58 -8.11 -1.81 4.66
C PHE A 58 -8.17 -1.55 3.16
N VAL A 59 -7.05 -1.62 2.48
CA VAL A 59 -6.99 -1.57 1.01
C VAL A 59 -7.11 -3.00 0.51
N PRO A 60 -8.21 -3.34 -0.19
CA PRO A 60 -8.43 -4.68 -0.72
C PRO A 60 -7.33 -5.12 -1.71
N PRO A 61 -7.20 -6.43 -1.97
CA PRO A 61 -6.28 -6.96 -2.97
C PRO A 61 -6.57 -6.42 -4.38
N CYS A 62 -5.57 -6.48 -5.25
CA CYS A 62 -5.69 -6.13 -6.66
C CYS A 62 -6.86 -6.84 -7.35
N GLY A 63 -7.55 -6.11 -8.21
CA GLY A 63 -8.68 -6.64 -8.96
C GLY A 63 -10.00 -6.72 -8.17
N THR A 64 -10.01 -6.31 -6.89
CA THR A 64 -11.26 -6.21 -6.14
C THR A 64 -12.07 -5.03 -6.66
N ASN A 65 -13.31 -5.29 -7.10
CA ASN A 65 -14.27 -4.23 -7.35
C ASN A 65 -15.03 -3.94 -6.06
N VAL A 66 -14.81 -2.78 -5.47
CA VAL A 66 -15.39 -2.40 -4.17
C VAL A 66 -16.75 -1.71 -4.29
N LEU A 67 -17.10 -1.18 -5.47
CA LEU A 67 -18.35 -0.44 -5.68
C LEU A 67 -19.60 -1.26 -5.36
N PRO A 68 -19.75 -2.51 -5.84
CA PRO A 68 -20.92 -3.33 -5.51
C PRO A 68 -20.89 -3.82 -4.05
N LEU A 69 -19.78 -3.66 -3.33
CA LEU A 69 -19.63 -4.04 -1.93
C LEU A 69 -19.87 -2.86 -0.96
N GLY A 70 -20.38 -1.73 -1.48
CA GLY A 70 -20.63 -0.52 -0.71
C GLY A 70 -19.42 0.40 -0.53
N GLY A 71 -18.33 0.16 -1.29
CA GLY A 71 -17.23 1.10 -1.42
C GLY A 71 -17.57 2.29 -2.31
N ASP A 72 -16.73 3.30 -2.28
CA ASP A 72 -16.84 4.49 -3.12
C ASP A 72 -15.74 4.55 -4.19
N ASP A 73 -15.84 5.53 -5.09
CA ASP A 73 -14.87 5.74 -6.18
C ASP A 73 -13.45 6.00 -5.66
N ILE A 74 -13.31 6.59 -4.46
CA ILE A 74 -11.99 6.84 -3.87
C ILE A 74 -11.36 5.54 -3.40
N LEU A 75 -12.14 4.68 -2.75
CA LEU A 75 -11.65 3.37 -2.34
C LEU A 75 -11.29 2.53 -3.58
N GLN A 76 -12.10 2.59 -4.65
CA GLN A 76 -11.77 1.90 -5.90
C GLN A 76 -10.46 2.43 -6.51
N ALA A 77 -10.31 3.75 -6.63
CA ALA A 77 -9.07 4.35 -7.12
C ALA A 77 -7.86 4.01 -6.23
N THR A 78 -8.07 3.89 -4.91
CA THR A 78 -7.04 3.46 -3.96
C THR A 78 -6.63 2.01 -4.20
N VAL A 79 -7.60 1.10 -4.40
CA VAL A 79 -7.34 -0.30 -4.75
C VAL A 79 -6.54 -0.37 -6.05
N ASP A 80 -6.99 0.31 -7.10
CA ASP A 80 -6.35 0.26 -8.42
C ASP A 80 -4.91 0.81 -8.39
N THR A 81 -4.67 1.84 -7.58
CA THR A 81 -3.37 2.48 -7.48
C THR A 81 -2.38 1.71 -6.60
N TYR A 82 -2.83 1.27 -5.43
CA TYR A 82 -1.91 0.79 -4.38
C TYR A 82 -1.89 -0.72 -4.19
N CYS A 83 -2.79 -1.45 -4.79
CA CYS A 83 -2.87 -2.90 -4.59
C CYS A 83 -1.57 -3.65 -4.93
N ALA A 84 -0.78 -3.15 -5.90
CA ALA A 84 0.48 -3.78 -6.31
C ALA A 84 1.51 -3.83 -5.16
N VAL A 85 1.48 -2.87 -4.25
CA VAL A 85 2.36 -2.82 -3.07
C VAL A 85 1.73 -3.50 -1.84
N LYS A 86 0.50 -4.04 -1.97
CA LYS A 86 -0.22 -4.80 -0.92
C LYS A 86 -0.27 -4.05 0.41
N PRO A 87 -0.79 -2.82 0.45
CA PRO A 87 -0.70 -1.97 1.62
C PRO A 87 -1.49 -2.49 2.84
N GLY A 88 -2.55 -3.27 2.63
CA GLY A 88 -3.32 -3.90 3.70
C GLY A 88 -4.03 -2.89 4.60
N LYS A 89 -3.90 -3.07 5.92
CA LYS A 89 -4.53 -2.20 6.92
C LYS A 89 -3.81 -0.88 7.07
N TYR A 90 -4.59 0.20 7.25
CA TYR A 90 -4.05 1.52 7.55
C TYR A 90 -4.70 2.17 8.76
N THR A 91 -3.96 3.08 9.38
CA THR A 91 -4.44 4.01 10.41
C THR A 91 -4.15 5.43 9.95
N SER A 92 -5.16 6.30 9.97
CA SER A 92 -4.96 7.72 9.71
C SER A 92 -4.65 8.49 10.99
N TYR A 93 -3.82 9.51 10.85
CA TYR A 93 -3.54 10.49 11.89
C TYR A 93 -3.66 11.88 11.29
N ILE A 94 -4.25 12.81 12.04
CA ILE A 94 -4.40 14.20 11.61
C ILE A 94 -3.84 15.08 12.72
N ASN A 95 -2.99 16.04 12.32
CA ASN A 95 -2.47 17.04 13.24
C ASN A 95 -3.63 17.79 13.91
N PRO A 96 -3.58 18.06 15.23
CA PRO A 96 -4.67 18.75 15.95
C PRO A 96 -5.10 20.09 15.33
N ALA A 97 -4.17 20.87 14.78
CA ALA A 97 -4.50 22.12 14.09
C ALA A 97 -5.22 21.87 12.76
N ALA A 98 -4.79 20.86 12.01
CA ALA A 98 -5.44 20.43 10.77
C ALA A 98 -6.82 19.79 11.05
N MET A 99 -6.97 19.07 12.17
CA MET A 99 -8.24 18.47 12.58
C MET A 99 -9.35 19.53 12.77
N LYS A 100 -9.02 20.72 13.27
CA LYS A 100 -9.99 21.82 13.37
C LYS A 100 -10.52 22.22 11.99
N VAL A 101 -9.62 22.38 11.02
CA VAL A 101 -9.99 22.72 9.64
C VAL A 101 -10.79 21.58 9.01
N TYR A 102 -10.38 20.36 9.20
CA TYR A 102 -11.06 19.16 8.71
C TYR A 102 -12.51 19.08 9.21
N LYS A 103 -12.72 19.20 10.53
CA LYS A 103 -14.07 19.18 11.14
C LYS A 103 -14.95 20.34 10.67
N ALA A 104 -14.37 21.51 10.44
CA ALA A 104 -15.06 22.67 9.90
C ALA A 104 -15.33 22.60 8.38
N LYS A 105 -14.95 21.48 7.72
CA LYS A 105 -15.02 21.31 6.28
C LYS A 105 -14.28 22.44 5.50
N GLY A 106 -13.24 22.98 6.13
CA GLY A 106 -12.42 24.05 5.56
C GLY A 106 -11.45 23.52 4.51
N ASN A 107 -10.97 24.42 3.63
CA ASN A 107 -10.07 24.09 2.54
C ASN A 107 -8.65 24.66 2.70
N LYS A 108 -8.40 25.44 3.74
CA LYS A 108 -7.09 26.04 4.01
C LYS A 108 -6.50 25.41 5.26
N TYR A 109 -5.56 24.53 5.07
CA TYR A 109 -4.82 23.91 6.16
C TYR A 109 -3.62 24.78 6.56
N PRO A 110 -3.24 24.79 7.84
CA PRO A 110 -2.05 25.49 8.31
C PRO A 110 -0.79 24.85 7.68
N ASP A 111 0.23 25.66 7.49
CA ASP A 111 1.53 25.19 7.03
C ASP A 111 2.13 24.20 8.02
N GLY A 112 2.86 23.22 7.50
CA GLY A 112 3.50 22.16 8.24
C GLY A 112 2.81 20.81 8.07
N LYS A 113 3.11 19.91 8.99
CA LYS A 113 2.63 18.52 8.95
C LYS A 113 1.13 18.44 9.22
N THR A 114 0.40 17.83 8.30
CA THR A 114 -1.07 17.85 8.30
C THR A 114 -1.68 16.49 8.58
N GLY A 115 -1.29 15.49 7.83
CA GLY A 115 -1.90 14.17 7.92
C GLY A 115 -0.94 13.03 7.61
N VAL A 116 -1.27 11.84 8.08
CA VAL A 116 -0.50 10.62 7.86
C VAL A 116 -1.44 9.44 7.67
N LEU A 117 -1.15 8.58 6.69
CA LEU A 117 -1.72 7.24 6.57
C LEU A 117 -0.60 6.22 6.83
N GLU A 118 -0.68 5.54 7.97
CA GLU A 118 0.30 4.55 8.39
C GLU A 118 -0.09 3.15 7.93
N PHE A 119 0.78 2.48 7.20
CA PHE A 119 0.64 1.12 6.71
C PHE A 119 1.72 0.23 7.33
N LYS A 120 1.41 -0.35 8.47
CA LYS A 120 2.38 -1.18 9.24
C LYS A 120 2.83 -2.42 8.49
N GLU A 121 1.94 -3.04 7.70
CA GLU A 121 2.21 -4.30 7.00
C GLU A 121 3.31 -4.14 5.94
N ILE A 122 3.41 -2.96 5.32
CA ILE A 122 4.46 -2.65 4.33
C ILE A 122 5.54 -1.71 4.88
N GLY A 123 5.47 -1.34 6.15
CA GLY A 123 6.50 -0.59 6.85
C GLY A 123 6.65 0.87 6.39
N VAL A 124 5.61 1.49 5.84
CA VAL A 124 5.65 2.87 5.37
C VAL A 124 4.46 3.69 5.87
N ALA A 125 4.64 5.01 5.85
CA ALA A 125 3.55 5.95 6.03
C ALA A 125 3.52 6.96 4.86
N PHE A 126 2.33 7.24 4.35
CA PHE A 126 2.08 8.34 3.42
C PHE A 126 1.81 9.60 4.22
N THR A 127 2.57 10.65 3.98
CA THR A 127 2.47 11.91 4.71
C THR A 127 1.98 13.03 3.82
N THR A 128 1.21 13.93 4.40
CA THR A 128 0.77 15.17 3.76
C THR A 128 1.17 16.34 4.64
N ASP A 129 2.00 17.21 4.10
CA ASP A 129 2.35 18.49 4.69
C ASP A 129 1.66 19.60 3.88
N HIS A 130 1.57 20.81 4.43
CA HIS A 130 1.13 21.98 3.67
C HIS A 130 2.19 23.07 3.74
N LYS A 131 2.33 23.80 2.64
CA LYS A 131 3.15 25.00 2.54
C LYS A 131 2.49 26.01 1.61
N ASN A 132 2.25 27.21 2.13
CA ASN A 132 1.54 28.26 1.39
C ASN A 132 0.16 27.80 0.88
N GLY A 133 -0.52 26.95 1.66
CA GLY A 133 -1.83 26.40 1.29
C GLY A 133 -1.80 25.28 0.25
N LEU A 134 -0.61 24.85 -0.19
CA LEU A 134 -0.45 23.74 -1.14
C LEU A 134 0.02 22.48 -0.42
N PRO A 135 -0.52 21.30 -0.77
CA PRO A 135 -0.10 20.05 -0.20
C PRO A 135 1.27 19.62 -0.73
N ILE A 136 2.04 19.00 0.14
CA ILE A 136 3.30 18.33 -0.18
C ILE A 136 3.15 16.89 0.31
N TYR A 137 3.33 15.94 -0.59
CA TYR A 137 3.21 14.51 -0.28
C TYR A 137 4.59 13.88 -0.18
N ASP A 138 4.72 12.92 0.72
CA ASP A 138 5.90 12.08 0.84
C ASP A 138 5.51 10.68 1.32
N VAL A 139 6.41 9.74 1.15
CA VAL A 139 6.31 8.38 1.70
C VAL A 139 7.54 8.15 2.56
N VAL A 140 7.32 7.84 3.82
CA VAL A 140 8.40 7.65 4.78
C VAL A 140 8.43 6.22 5.33
N SER A 141 9.61 5.72 5.60
CA SER A 141 9.83 4.44 6.25
C SER A 141 9.45 4.50 7.73
N LEU A 142 8.71 3.51 8.22
CA LEU A 142 8.41 3.36 9.66
C LEU A 142 9.63 2.92 10.48
N LYS A 143 10.71 2.51 9.82
CA LYS A 143 11.94 2.10 10.51
C LYS A 143 12.74 3.28 11.03
N ASP A 144 12.87 4.34 10.22
CA ASP A 144 13.78 5.45 10.50
C ASP A 144 13.22 6.83 10.14
N GLY A 145 11.97 6.91 9.70
CA GLY A 145 11.32 8.17 9.34
C GLY A 145 11.86 8.85 8.08
N LYS A 146 12.77 8.21 7.35
CA LYS A 146 13.33 8.78 6.13
C LYS A 146 12.41 8.56 4.94
N SER A 147 12.46 9.49 3.98
CA SER A 147 11.73 9.35 2.73
C SER A 147 12.18 8.12 1.95
N VAL A 148 11.20 7.34 1.52
CA VAL A 148 11.35 6.19 0.62
C VAL A 148 10.49 6.37 -0.62
N ALA A 149 10.12 7.61 -0.92
CA ALA A 149 9.34 7.98 -2.09
C ALA A 149 10.04 7.53 -3.37
N SER A 150 9.27 6.88 -4.26
CA SER A 150 9.77 6.51 -5.58
C SER A 150 9.90 7.74 -6.48
N LYS A 151 10.92 7.77 -7.32
CA LYS A 151 11.09 8.76 -8.38
C LYS A 151 10.47 8.33 -9.70
N ASP A 152 10.04 7.08 -9.80
CA ASP A 152 9.46 6.54 -11.03
C ASP A 152 8.02 7.01 -11.18
N LYS A 153 7.70 7.63 -12.31
CA LYS A 153 6.35 8.09 -12.62
C LYS A 153 5.38 6.92 -12.66
N GLY A 154 4.22 7.10 -12.03
CA GLY A 154 3.19 6.06 -11.95
C GLY A 154 3.46 4.97 -10.90
N HIS A 155 4.61 4.99 -10.21
CA HIS A 155 4.84 4.09 -9.10
C HIS A 155 3.91 4.44 -7.92
N PRO A 156 3.28 3.47 -7.23
CA PRO A 156 2.38 3.73 -6.11
C PRO A 156 2.98 4.59 -4.98
N LEU A 157 4.28 4.50 -4.77
CA LEU A 157 4.99 5.29 -3.75
C LEU A 157 5.58 6.60 -4.30
N ASN A 158 5.17 7.04 -5.49
CA ASN A 158 5.57 8.34 -6.03
C ASN A 158 4.63 9.43 -5.52
N PRO A 159 5.13 10.54 -4.95
CA PRO A 159 4.30 11.66 -4.48
C PRO A 159 3.40 12.28 -5.55
N GLU A 160 3.80 12.26 -6.82
CA GLU A 160 2.96 12.73 -7.94
C GLU A 160 1.70 11.87 -8.10
N THR A 161 1.76 10.57 -7.79
CA THR A 161 0.61 9.67 -7.79
C THR A 161 -0.39 10.08 -6.71
N CYS A 162 0.11 10.41 -5.51
CA CYS A 162 -0.73 10.95 -4.43
C CYS A 162 -1.42 12.25 -4.88
N ALA A 163 -0.65 13.19 -5.41
CA ALA A 163 -1.16 14.49 -5.85
C ALA A 163 -2.24 14.36 -6.93
N SER A 164 -2.02 13.53 -7.95
CA SER A 164 -2.97 13.36 -9.06
C SER A 164 -4.30 12.77 -8.58
N CYS A 165 -4.27 11.78 -7.70
CA CYS A 165 -5.47 11.18 -7.10
C CYS A 165 -6.24 12.22 -6.27
N HIS A 166 -5.57 12.93 -5.37
CA HIS A 166 -6.20 13.93 -4.50
C HIS A 166 -6.80 15.11 -5.28
N ILE A 167 -6.17 15.55 -6.37
CA ILE A 167 -6.71 16.58 -7.27
C ILE A 167 -7.91 16.04 -8.07
N GLY A 168 -7.83 14.82 -8.56
CA GLY A 168 -8.92 14.17 -9.28
C GLY A 168 -10.20 14.03 -8.45
N HIS A 169 -10.06 13.80 -7.15
CA HIS A 169 -11.17 13.61 -6.21
C HIS A 169 -11.45 14.84 -5.32
N LYS A 170 -11.22 16.05 -5.82
CA LYS A 170 -11.38 17.32 -5.06
C LYS A 170 -12.76 17.52 -4.42
N GLY A 171 -13.80 16.87 -4.90
CA GLY A 171 -15.14 16.91 -4.32
C GLY A 171 -15.22 16.22 -2.95
N VAL A 172 -14.35 15.25 -2.69
CA VAL A 172 -14.29 14.47 -1.44
C VAL A 172 -12.99 14.73 -0.69
N CYS A 173 -11.92 15.12 -1.41
CA CYS A 173 -10.65 15.53 -0.84
C CYS A 173 -10.61 17.06 -0.69
N VAL A 174 -11.30 17.60 0.31
CA VAL A 174 -11.37 19.05 0.53
C VAL A 174 -10.06 19.53 1.17
N GLY A 175 -9.44 20.53 0.53
CA GLY A 175 -8.11 21.01 0.94
C GLY A 175 -7.07 19.88 0.89
N PHE A 176 -7.25 18.94 -0.06
CA PHE A 176 -6.37 17.80 -0.28
C PHE A 176 -6.31 16.76 0.87
N VAL A 177 -7.25 16.81 1.80
CA VAL A 177 -7.43 15.75 2.81
C VAL A 177 -8.72 15.01 2.48
N CYS A 178 -8.59 13.75 2.13
CA CYS A 178 -9.72 12.89 1.79
C CYS A 178 -10.31 12.26 3.05
N GLY A 179 -11.60 11.96 2.99
CA GLY A 179 -12.30 11.24 4.04
C GLY A 179 -13.80 11.43 3.96
N ASN A 180 -14.53 10.51 4.58
CA ASN A 180 -15.97 10.65 4.68
C ASN A 180 -16.31 11.87 5.54
N ARG A 181 -16.90 12.88 4.93
CA ARG A 181 -17.32 14.15 5.55
C ARG A 181 -18.84 14.26 5.68
N SER A 182 -19.52 13.11 5.56
CA SER A 182 -20.95 13.02 5.82
C SER A 182 -21.29 13.33 7.29
#